data_a14a2e1795db4b5462c6e4f251b9b5e1
#
_entry.id   a14a2e1795db4b5462c6e4f251b9b5e1
#
_cell.length_a   1.000
_cell.length_b   1.000
_cell.length_c   1.000
_cell.angle_alpha   90.00
_cell.angle_beta   90.00
_cell.angle_gamma   90.00
#
_symmetry.space_group_name_H-M   'P 1'
#
loop_
_entity.id
_entity.type
_entity.pdbx_description
1 polymer ?
#
loop_
_entity_poly.entity_id
_entity_poly.type
_entity_poly.pdbx_seq_one_letter_code
_entity_poly.pdbx_strand_id
1 'polypeptide(L)'
;MTKIRLEAVDRSGLHDLFERFFPPPYGRNLDALHDILSCWNQELTIELNEPSLLASLGDRYYDNLLRMLKDTAQENSKITVCICE
;
A
#
# COMPACT_ATOMS: atom_id res chain seq x y z
N MET A 1 1.14 2.85 17.01
CA MET A 1 1.10 3.22 15.57
C MET A 1 1.98 2.27 14.77
N THR A 2 1.43 1.74 13.69
CA THR A 2 2.15 0.80 12.83
C THR A 2 2.57 1.50 11.54
N LYS A 3 3.75 1.17 11.05
CA LYS A 3 4.30 1.77 9.85
C LYS A 3 4.77 0.67 8.90
N ILE A 4 4.37 0.78 7.65
CA ILE A 4 4.82 -0.09 6.57
C ILE A 4 5.62 0.74 5.58
N ARG A 5 6.83 0.30 5.26
CA ARG A 5 7.66 0.99 4.27
C ARG A 5 7.76 0.13 3.01
N LEU A 6 7.41 0.73 1.89
CA LEU A 6 7.45 0.06 0.58
C LEU A 6 8.60 0.60 -0.24
N GLU A 7 9.57 -0.26 -0.57
CA GLU A 7 10.70 0.11 -1.40
C GLU A 7 11.29 -1.12 -2.08
N ALA A 8 11.82 -0.93 -3.28
CA ALA A 8 12.58 -1.94 -4.03
C ALA A 8 11.86 -3.29 -4.15
N VAL A 9 10.53 -3.28 -4.33
CA VAL A 9 9.74 -4.51 -4.45
C VAL A 9 9.04 -4.54 -5.80
N ASP A 10 8.96 -5.72 -6.42
CA ASP A 10 8.12 -5.93 -7.59
C ASP A 10 6.67 -6.18 -7.12
N ARG A 11 5.77 -6.46 -8.07
CA ARG A 11 4.35 -6.68 -7.73
C ARG A 11 4.17 -7.85 -6.78
N SER A 12 4.86 -8.95 -7.04
CA SER A 12 4.77 -10.14 -6.20
C SER A 12 5.29 -9.85 -4.80
N GLY A 13 6.45 -9.20 -4.69
CA GLY A 13 7.03 -8.84 -3.40
C GLY A 13 6.17 -7.88 -2.62
N LEU A 14 5.52 -6.93 -3.31
CA LEU A 14 4.60 -5.99 -2.68
C LEU A 14 3.44 -6.73 -2.02
N HIS A 15 2.81 -7.66 -2.75
CA HIS A 15 1.69 -8.42 -2.20
C HIS A 15 2.11 -9.43 -1.15
N ASP A 16 3.33 -9.99 -1.25
CA ASP A 16 3.89 -10.84 -0.20
C ASP A 16 4.03 -10.06 1.11
N LEU A 17 4.48 -8.83 1.02
CA LEU A 17 4.66 -7.97 2.20
C LEU A 17 3.31 -7.70 2.87
N PHE A 18 2.29 -7.33 2.09
CA PHE A 18 0.96 -7.10 2.63
C PHE A 18 0.31 -8.38 3.15
N GLU A 19 0.57 -9.52 2.51
CA GLU A 19 0.02 -10.80 2.96
C GLU A 19 0.57 -11.19 4.32
N ARG A 20 1.81 -10.82 4.62
CA ARG A 20 2.39 -11.05 5.96
C ARG A 20 1.78 -10.15 7.01
N PHE A 21 1.38 -8.95 6.61
CA PHE A 21 0.88 -7.94 7.53
C PHE A 21 -0.62 -8.10 7.81
N PHE A 22 -1.40 -8.46 6.80
CA PHE A 22 -2.84 -8.57 6.92
C PHE A 22 -3.28 -10.01 7.18
N PRO A 23 -4.38 -10.20 7.93
CA PRO A 23 -4.92 -11.54 8.14
C PRO A 23 -5.48 -12.12 6.84
N PRO A 24 -5.43 -13.44 6.66
CA PRO A 24 -6.05 -14.07 5.51
C PRO A 24 -7.59 -13.98 5.58
N PRO A 25 -8.30 -14.04 4.46
CA PRO A 25 -7.72 -14.12 3.11
C PRO A 25 -7.36 -12.75 2.55
N TYR A 26 -6.20 -12.65 1.91
CA TYR A 26 -5.82 -11.46 1.16
C TYR A 26 -5.75 -11.82 -0.33
N GLY A 27 -6.52 -11.11 -1.15
CA GLY A 27 -6.68 -11.44 -2.57
C GLY A 27 -5.52 -11.06 -3.49
N ARG A 28 -4.45 -10.50 -2.96
CA ARG A 28 -3.20 -10.17 -3.68
C ARG A 28 -3.41 -9.27 -4.91
N ASN A 29 -4.31 -8.31 -4.77
CA ASN A 29 -4.51 -7.28 -5.80
C ASN A 29 -4.89 -5.96 -5.13
N LEU A 30 -4.91 -4.87 -5.93
CA LEU A 30 -5.16 -3.54 -5.39
C LEU A 30 -6.59 -3.38 -4.85
N ASP A 31 -7.57 -4.03 -5.45
CA ASP A 31 -8.95 -3.98 -4.97
C ASP A 31 -9.08 -4.64 -3.61
N ALA A 32 -8.45 -5.80 -3.43
CA ALA A 32 -8.45 -6.49 -2.14
C ALA A 32 -7.76 -5.65 -1.07
N LEU A 33 -6.65 -5.01 -1.44
CA LEU A 33 -5.91 -4.13 -0.53
C LEU A 33 -6.77 -2.93 -0.14
N HIS A 34 -7.47 -2.32 -1.09
CA HIS A 34 -8.38 -1.20 -0.82
C HIS A 34 -9.46 -1.61 0.18
N ASP A 35 -10.07 -2.78 -0.03
CA ASP A 35 -11.13 -3.27 0.86
C ASP A 35 -10.62 -3.45 2.30
N ILE A 36 -9.44 -4.04 2.46
CA ILE A 36 -8.84 -4.25 3.78
C ILE A 36 -8.54 -2.91 4.44
N LEU A 37 -7.90 -2.00 3.73
CA LEU A 37 -7.49 -0.72 4.29
C LEU A 37 -8.69 0.17 4.61
N SER A 38 -9.76 0.10 3.81
CA SER A 38 -10.97 0.89 4.05
C SER A 38 -11.64 0.54 5.38
N CYS A 39 -11.47 -0.71 5.81
CA CYS A 39 -12.05 -1.20 7.06
C CYS A 39 -11.04 -1.28 8.21
N TRP A 40 -9.81 -0.83 7.98
CA TRP A 40 -8.75 -0.91 9.00
C TRP A 40 -9.09 0.00 10.17
N ASN A 41 -9.04 -0.53 11.38
CA ASN A 41 -9.50 0.19 12.57
C ASN A 41 -8.38 0.65 13.50
N GLN A 42 -7.13 0.54 13.06
CA GLN A 42 -5.96 0.98 13.80
C GLN A 42 -5.17 1.98 12.96
N GLU A 43 -4.42 2.85 13.60
CA GLU A 43 -3.59 3.80 12.88
C GLU A 43 -2.48 3.08 12.13
N LEU A 44 -2.35 3.39 10.85
CA LEU A 44 -1.39 2.78 9.96
C LEU A 44 -0.78 3.85 9.05
N THR A 45 0.54 3.91 9.01
CA THR A 45 1.27 4.78 8.09
C THR A 45 1.94 3.94 7.03
N ILE A 46 1.70 4.28 5.78
CA ILE A 46 2.32 3.61 4.64
C ILE A 46 3.30 4.59 4.00
N GLU A 47 4.59 4.25 4.04
CA GLU A 47 5.64 5.06 3.44
C GLU A 47 6.03 4.48 2.08
N LEU A 48 6.08 5.33 1.07
CA LEU A 48 6.42 4.93 -0.29
C LEU A 48 7.75 5.56 -0.69
N ASN A 49 8.73 4.73 -1.03
CA ASN A 49 9.97 5.21 -1.64
C ASN A 49 9.71 5.32 -3.14
N GLU A 50 9.32 6.52 -3.58
CA GLU A 50 8.86 6.73 -4.95
C GLU A 50 9.88 6.35 -6.02
N PRO A 51 11.14 6.79 -5.96
CA PRO A 51 12.10 6.41 -7.01
C PRO A 51 12.28 4.89 -7.11
N SER A 52 12.37 4.24 -5.97
CA SER A 52 12.55 2.79 -5.90
C SER A 52 11.33 2.05 -6.46
N LEU A 53 10.14 2.47 -6.08
CA LEU A 53 8.90 1.82 -6.52
C LEU A 53 8.62 2.06 -8.00
N LEU A 54 8.91 3.25 -8.51
CA LEU A 54 8.77 3.52 -9.94
C LEU A 54 9.68 2.60 -10.75
N ALA A 55 10.91 2.39 -10.28
CA ALA A 55 11.85 1.51 -10.96
C ALA A 55 11.42 0.05 -10.90
N SER A 56 10.83 -0.38 -9.78
CA SER A 56 10.48 -1.78 -9.55
C SER A 56 9.11 -2.16 -10.09
N LEU A 57 8.13 -1.27 -9.97
CA LEU A 57 6.75 -1.56 -10.34
C LEU A 57 6.37 -1.02 -11.72
N GLY A 58 7.07 -0.01 -12.19
CA GLY A 58 6.72 0.71 -13.40
C GLY A 58 5.73 1.84 -13.11
N ASP A 59 5.70 2.83 -14.00
CA ASP A 59 4.94 4.07 -13.80
C ASP A 59 3.44 3.82 -13.64
N ARG A 60 2.88 2.96 -14.49
CA ARG A 60 1.44 2.70 -14.49
C ARG A 60 0.97 2.01 -13.22
N TYR A 61 1.68 0.96 -12.81
CA TYR A 61 1.29 0.22 -11.61
C TYR A 61 1.48 1.08 -10.36
N TYR A 62 2.59 1.82 -10.30
CA TYR A 62 2.83 2.71 -9.18
C TYR A 62 1.75 3.79 -9.08
N ASP A 63 1.35 4.38 -10.23
CA ASP A 63 0.30 5.39 -10.25
C ASP A 63 -1.03 4.82 -9.74
N ASN A 64 -1.38 3.61 -10.16
CA ASN A 64 -2.60 2.95 -9.69
C ASN A 64 -2.54 2.66 -8.18
N LEU A 65 -1.39 2.19 -7.70
CA LEU A 65 -1.17 1.93 -6.28
C LEU A 65 -1.32 3.22 -5.47
N LEU A 66 -0.66 4.28 -5.89
CA LEU A 66 -0.68 5.56 -5.20
C LEU A 66 -2.09 6.14 -5.16
N ARG A 67 -2.80 6.08 -6.29
CA ARG A 67 -4.17 6.60 -6.37
C ARG A 67 -5.10 5.84 -5.44
N MET A 68 -4.99 4.52 -5.41
CA MET A 68 -5.76 3.67 -4.51
C MET A 68 -5.48 4.00 -3.05
N LEU A 69 -4.19 4.16 -2.69
CA LEU A 69 -3.82 4.48 -1.32
C LEU A 69 -4.32 5.85 -0.90
N LYS A 70 -4.26 6.85 -1.79
CA LYS A 70 -4.78 8.18 -1.48
C LYS A 70 -6.29 8.17 -1.28
N ASP A 71 -7.01 7.43 -2.13
CA ASP A 71 -8.47 7.29 -1.98
C ASP A 71 -8.81 6.63 -0.64
N THR A 72 -8.08 5.59 -0.29
CA THR A 72 -8.28 4.90 0.98
C THR A 72 -8.03 5.82 2.17
N ALA A 73 -6.98 6.64 2.10
CA ALA A 73 -6.67 7.58 3.18
C ALA A 73 -7.74 8.65 3.34
N GLN A 74 -8.41 9.02 2.25
CA GLN A 74 -9.56 9.95 2.33
C GLN A 74 -10.78 9.30 2.97
N GLU A 75 -11.00 8.02 2.70
CA GLU A 75 -12.14 7.28 3.25
C GLU A 75 -11.92 6.87 4.70
N ASN A 76 -10.67 6.63 5.09
CA ASN A 76 -10.32 6.15 6.41
C ASN A 76 -9.21 7.00 7.01
N SER A 77 -9.57 7.84 7.98
CA SER A 77 -8.64 8.78 8.61
C SER A 77 -7.51 8.10 9.40
N LYS A 78 -7.61 6.81 9.65
CA LYS A 78 -6.56 6.06 10.34
C LYS A 78 -5.41 5.67 9.41
N ILE A 79 -5.62 5.77 8.10
CA ILE A 79 -4.59 5.47 7.11
C ILE A 79 -3.88 6.76 6.70
N THR A 80 -2.55 6.76 6.83
CA THR A 80 -1.71 7.88 6.39
C THR A 80 -0.75 7.37 5.31
N VAL A 81 -0.65 8.13 4.22
CA VAL A 81 0.25 7.79 3.11
C VAL A 81 1.33 8.86 3.02
N CYS A 82 2.58 8.46 3.11
CA CYS A 82 3.74 9.35 3.02
C CYS A 82 4.58 8.96 1.81
N ILE A 83 4.88 9.94 0.96
CA ILE A 83 5.72 9.72 -0.21
C ILE A 83 7.12 10.23 0.13
N CYS A 84 8.12 9.34 0.06
CA CYS A 84 9.52 9.67 0.27
C CYS A 84 10.23 9.70 -1.06
N GLU A 85 10.95 10.76 -1.34
CA GLU A 85 11.69 10.93 -2.60
C GLU A 85 13.18 10.67 -2.40
#